data_7f3e7fec01a114d349bdc6b72046ff90
#
_entry.id   7f3e7fec01a114d349bdc6b72046ff90
#
_cell.length_a   1.000
_cell.length_b   1.000
_cell.length_c   1.000
_cell.angle_alpha   90.00
_cell.angle_beta   90.00
_cell.angle_gamma   90.00
#
_symmetry.space_group_name_H-M   'P 1'
#
loop_
_entity.id
_entity.type
_entity.pdbx_description
1 polymer ?
#
loop_
_entity_poly.entity_id
_entity_poly.type
_entity_poly.pdbx_seq_one_letter_code
_entity_poly.pdbx_strand_id
1 'polypeptide(L)'
;MGRFVIVAFKPKPGQSDALAAVVAKHLRVLRSENLVTDKVPYVMRAMNGTVVEVFEWRSSEAITAAHSNPAVQALWGEFAGVCDYVPLASLDEAQQMFAEFDAA
;
A
#
# COMPACT_ATOMS: atom_id res chain seq x y z
N MET A 1 -9.16 0.05 18.26
CA MET A 1 -8.80 -1.27 17.69
C MET A 1 -8.30 -1.09 16.27
N GLY A 2 -7.14 -1.64 15.98
CA GLY A 2 -6.50 -1.51 14.68
C GLY A 2 -7.23 -2.27 13.57
N ARG A 3 -6.99 -1.84 12.34
CA ARG A 3 -7.57 -2.45 11.16
C ARG A 3 -6.44 -2.70 10.15
N PHE A 4 -6.12 -3.95 9.89
CA PHE A 4 -5.11 -4.29 8.89
C PHE A 4 -5.68 -4.19 7.48
N VAL A 5 -4.83 -3.77 6.56
CA VAL A 5 -5.14 -3.74 5.12
C VAL A 5 -3.99 -4.37 4.36
N ILE A 6 -4.35 -5.04 3.27
CA ILE A 6 -3.38 -5.55 2.29
C ILE A 6 -3.71 -4.86 0.98
N VAL A 7 -2.77 -4.10 0.45
CA VAL A 7 -2.96 -3.35 -0.79
C VAL A 7 -1.95 -3.82 -1.83
N ALA A 8 -2.39 -3.95 -3.07
CA ALA A 8 -1.55 -4.36 -4.19
C ALA A 8 -1.46 -3.21 -5.19
N PHE A 9 -0.22 -2.75 -5.41
CA PHE A 9 0.10 -1.66 -6.34
C PHE A 9 0.77 -2.25 -7.56
N LYS A 10 0.11 -2.22 -8.71
CA LYS A 10 0.69 -2.66 -9.98
C LYS A 10 1.36 -1.47 -10.65
N PRO A 11 2.70 -1.47 -10.81
CA PRO A 11 3.36 -0.32 -11.42
C PRO A 11 2.93 -0.14 -12.88
N LYS A 12 2.72 1.12 -13.28
CA LYS A 12 2.53 1.44 -14.69
C LYS A 12 3.85 1.17 -15.43
N PRO A 13 3.80 0.96 -16.76
CA PRO A 13 5.02 0.69 -17.53
C PRO A 13 6.11 1.74 -17.28
N GLY A 14 7.30 1.27 -16.91
CA GLY A 14 8.46 2.12 -16.63
C GLY A 14 8.43 2.85 -15.30
N GLN A 15 7.44 2.59 -14.43
CA GLN A 15 7.24 3.35 -13.19
C GLN A 15 7.59 2.57 -11.91
N SER A 16 8.28 1.43 -12.03
CA SER A 16 8.60 0.61 -10.84
C SER A 16 9.43 1.37 -9.82
N ASP A 17 10.44 2.12 -10.24
CA ASP A 17 11.29 2.90 -9.32
C ASP A 17 10.51 4.07 -8.71
N ALA A 18 9.69 4.73 -9.50
CA ALA A 18 8.84 5.82 -9.00
C ALA A 18 7.84 5.30 -7.97
N LEU A 19 7.23 4.13 -8.23
CA LEU A 19 6.33 3.50 -7.26
C LEU A 19 7.08 3.16 -5.96
N ALA A 20 8.27 2.59 -6.05
CA ALA A 20 9.06 2.27 -4.87
C ALA A 20 9.32 3.50 -4.00
N ALA A 21 9.58 4.66 -4.62
CA ALA A 21 9.79 5.91 -3.91
C ALA A 21 8.53 6.38 -3.18
N VAL A 22 7.35 6.24 -3.78
CA VAL A 22 6.08 6.60 -3.13
C VAL A 22 5.77 5.64 -1.99
N VAL A 23 5.96 4.34 -2.19
CA VAL A 23 5.75 3.33 -1.13
C VAL A 23 6.67 3.62 0.06
N ALA A 24 7.93 4.02 -0.19
CA ALA A 24 8.90 4.29 0.87
C ALA A 24 8.45 5.40 1.82
N LYS A 25 7.65 6.36 1.36
CA LYS A 25 7.16 7.45 2.20
C LYS A 25 5.71 7.27 2.68
N HIS A 26 5.01 6.26 2.20
CA HIS A 26 3.58 6.06 2.42
C HIS A 26 3.22 6.10 3.90
N LEU A 27 3.79 5.19 4.68
CA LEU A 27 3.44 5.07 6.11
C LEU A 27 3.93 6.29 6.91
N ARG A 28 5.03 6.91 6.50
CA ARG A 28 5.54 8.12 7.16
C ARG A 28 4.51 9.25 7.07
N VAL A 29 3.91 9.44 5.88
CA VAL A 29 2.87 10.46 5.70
C VAL A 29 1.64 10.12 6.54
N LEU A 30 1.17 8.88 6.48
CA LEU A 30 -0.01 8.46 7.26
C LEU A 30 0.23 8.59 8.76
N ARG A 31 1.45 8.31 9.25
CA ARG A 31 1.81 8.49 10.66
C ARG A 31 1.81 9.95 11.06
N SER A 32 2.33 10.83 10.21
CA SER A 32 2.35 12.26 10.52
C SER A 32 0.93 12.82 10.65
N GLU A 33 -0.06 12.18 10.03
CA GLU A 33 -1.47 12.53 10.14
C GLU A 33 -2.20 11.73 11.21
N ASN A 34 -1.47 10.91 11.98
CA ASN A 34 -2.00 10.11 13.09
C ASN A 34 -3.08 9.10 12.66
N LEU A 35 -2.95 8.52 11.48
CA LEU A 35 -3.95 7.63 10.90
C LEU A 35 -3.61 6.16 11.02
N VAL A 36 -2.34 5.82 11.21
CA VAL A 36 -1.85 4.44 11.29
C VAL A 36 -1.16 4.20 12.63
N THR A 37 -1.02 2.92 12.98
CA THR A 37 -0.31 2.53 14.21
C THR A 37 1.20 2.56 13.98
N ASP A 38 1.96 2.30 15.06
CA ASP A 38 3.43 2.24 15.00
C ASP A 38 3.95 0.91 14.45
N LYS A 39 3.08 -0.02 14.10
CA LYS A 39 3.53 -1.29 13.55
C LYS A 39 4.23 -1.08 12.22
N VAL A 40 5.37 -1.76 12.06
CA VAL A 40 6.16 -1.73 10.83
C VAL A 40 5.36 -2.41 9.72
N PRO A 41 5.23 -1.79 8.56
CA PRO A 41 4.54 -2.43 7.44
C PRO A 41 5.40 -3.54 6.84
N TYR A 42 4.74 -4.52 6.22
CA TYR A 42 5.43 -5.47 5.37
C TYR A 42 5.26 -5.02 3.92
N VAL A 43 6.38 -4.91 3.21
CA VAL A 43 6.38 -4.56 1.79
C VAL A 43 7.00 -5.72 1.03
N MET A 44 6.25 -6.24 0.07
CA MET A 44 6.58 -7.46 -0.66
C MET A 44 6.40 -7.22 -2.16
N ARG A 45 6.98 -8.11 -2.96
CA ARG A 45 6.85 -8.02 -4.42
C ARG A 45 6.39 -9.34 -4.99
N ALA A 46 5.37 -9.29 -5.85
CA ALA A 46 4.91 -10.43 -6.64
C ALA A 46 5.83 -10.61 -7.86
N MET A 47 5.80 -11.79 -8.46
CA MET A 47 6.63 -12.10 -9.62
C MET A 47 6.36 -11.18 -10.80
N ASN A 48 5.12 -10.69 -10.94
CA ASN A 48 4.78 -9.75 -12.03
C ASN A 48 5.18 -8.29 -11.75
N GLY A 49 5.88 -8.04 -10.63
CA GLY A 49 6.32 -6.69 -10.27
C GLY A 49 5.35 -5.91 -9.38
N THR A 50 4.15 -6.44 -9.13
CA THR A 50 3.19 -5.80 -8.23
C THR A 50 3.75 -5.73 -6.82
N VAL A 51 3.67 -4.56 -6.21
CA VAL A 51 4.09 -4.36 -4.80
C VAL A 51 2.89 -4.59 -3.90
N VAL A 52 3.08 -5.41 -2.88
CA VAL A 52 2.04 -5.72 -1.89
C VAL A 52 2.48 -5.16 -0.55
N GLU A 53 1.64 -4.33 0.04
CA GLU A 53 1.94 -3.73 1.34
C GLU A 53 0.87 -4.12 2.35
N VAL A 54 1.31 -4.53 3.54
CA VAL A 54 0.43 -4.85 4.68
C VAL A 54 0.74 -3.86 5.79
N PHE A 55 -0.30 -3.15 6.25
CA PHE A 55 -0.12 -2.21 7.35
C PHE A 55 -1.40 -2.08 8.18
N GLU A 56 -1.30 -1.40 9.31
CA GLU A 56 -2.42 -1.27 10.24
C GLU A 56 -2.86 0.18 10.38
N TRP A 57 -4.11 0.47 9.98
CA TRP A 57 -4.79 1.71 10.32
C TRP A 57 -5.15 1.70 11.82
N ARG A 58 -5.22 2.87 12.44
CA ARG A 58 -5.63 2.97 13.84
C ARG A 58 -7.03 2.42 14.08
N SER A 59 -7.94 2.66 13.12
CA SER A 59 -9.36 2.30 13.27
C SER A 59 -10.07 2.44 11.93
N SER A 60 -11.33 2.00 11.88
CA SER A 60 -12.20 2.26 10.73
C SER A 60 -12.43 3.75 10.53
N GLU A 61 -12.54 4.51 11.63
CA GLU A 61 -12.74 5.96 11.59
C GLU A 61 -11.54 6.67 10.97
N ALA A 62 -10.32 6.17 11.21
CA ALA A 62 -9.11 6.71 10.60
C ALA A 62 -9.13 6.53 9.08
N ILE A 63 -9.61 5.39 8.59
CA ILE A 63 -9.75 5.15 7.15
C ILE A 63 -10.71 6.17 6.54
N THR A 64 -11.85 6.39 7.18
CA THR A 64 -12.82 7.38 6.72
C THR A 64 -12.22 8.78 6.71
N ALA A 65 -11.52 9.16 7.79
CA ALA A 65 -10.88 10.46 7.89
C ALA A 65 -9.80 10.68 6.81
N ALA A 66 -9.09 9.62 6.41
CA ALA A 66 -8.07 9.69 5.38
C ALA A 66 -8.63 10.22 4.05
N HIS A 67 -9.86 9.85 3.70
CA HIS A 67 -10.50 10.29 2.46
C HIS A 67 -10.73 11.80 2.39
N SER A 68 -10.75 12.48 3.52
CA SER A 68 -10.94 13.93 3.60
C SER A 68 -9.64 14.67 3.98
N ASN A 69 -8.54 13.97 4.13
CA ASN A 69 -7.28 14.54 4.58
C ASN A 69 -6.46 15.03 3.37
N PRO A 70 -6.14 16.34 3.28
CA PRO A 70 -5.41 16.88 2.12
C PRO A 70 -4.04 16.25 1.89
N ALA A 71 -3.29 15.93 2.96
CA ALA A 71 -1.97 15.32 2.83
C ALA A 71 -2.09 13.90 2.26
N VAL A 72 -3.10 13.16 2.68
CA VAL A 72 -3.37 11.81 2.17
C VAL A 72 -3.84 11.85 0.73
N GLN A 73 -4.70 12.81 0.38
CA GLN A 73 -5.16 12.99 -1.00
C GLN A 73 -3.99 13.29 -1.93
N ALA A 74 -3.05 14.12 -1.51
CA ALA A 74 -1.83 14.40 -2.28
C ALA A 74 -1.00 13.14 -2.48
N LEU A 75 -0.83 12.34 -1.43
CA LEU A 75 -0.11 11.07 -1.48
C LEU A 75 -0.78 10.09 -2.45
N TRP A 76 -2.09 9.94 -2.34
CA TRP A 76 -2.85 9.06 -3.22
C TRP A 76 -2.79 9.51 -4.68
N GLY A 77 -2.71 10.82 -4.92
CA GLY A 77 -2.48 11.36 -6.26
C GLY A 77 -1.13 10.93 -6.84
N GLU A 78 -0.08 10.88 -6.00
CA GLU A 78 1.22 10.37 -6.42
C GLU A 78 1.14 8.88 -6.79
N PHE A 79 0.45 8.06 -5.99
CA PHE A 79 0.23 6.65 -6.33
C PHE A 79 -0.49 6.51 -7.66
N ALA A 80 -1.55 7.29 -7.87
CA ALA A 80 -2.34 7.22 -9.11
C ALA A 80 -1.51 7.50 -10.36
N GLY A 81 -0.46 8.30 -10.23
CA GLY A 81 0.43 8.62 -11.35
C GLY A 81 1.40 7.52 -11.71
N VAL A 82 1.68 6.57 -10.80
CA VAL A 82 2.75 5.58 -10.97
C VAL A 82 2.26 4.14 -10.92
N CYS A 83 1.03 3.89 -10.50
CA CYS A 83 0.51 2.53 -10.39
C CYS A 83 -1.00 2.48 -10.57
N ASP A 84 -1.50 1.24 -10.69
CA ASP A 84 -2.91 0.92 -10.59
C ASP A 84 -3.10 0.06 -9.35
N TYR A 85 -4.19 0.30 -8.61
CA TYR A 85 -4.58 -0.59 -7.52
C TYR A 85 -5.27 -1.80 -8.12
N VAL A 86 -4.82 -2.99 -7.74
CA VAL A 86 -5.41 -4.24 -8.23
C VAL A 86 -5.88 -5.08 -7.03
N PRO A 87 -6.91 -5.91 -7.21
CA PRO A 87 -7.33 -6.81 -6.13
C PRO A 87 -6.20 -7.79 -5.79
N LEU A 88 -6.00 -8.06 -4.50
CA LEU A 88 -5.03 -9.06 -4.07
C LEU A 88 -5.27 -10.39 -4.79
N ALA A 89 -6.53 -10.78 -4.95
CA ALA A 89 -6.92 -12.03 -5.60
C ALA A 89 -6.51 -12.12 -7.07
N SER A 90 -6.13 -11.01 -7.71
CA SER A 90 -5.65 -11.01 -9.09
C SER A 90 -4.21 -11.54 -9.23
N LEU A 91 -3.48 -11.67 -8.11
CA LEU A 91 -2.09 -12.14 -8.12
C LEU A 91 -2.06 -13.67 -8.11
N ASP A 92 -1.17 -14.26 -8.92
CA ASP A 92 -1.01 -15.72 -8.96
C ASP A 92 -0.66 -16.28 -7.60
N GLU A 93 0.20 -15.59 -6.85
CA GLU A 93 0.60 -16.00 -5.50
C GLU A 93 -0.60 -16.14 -4.56
N ALA A 94 -1.60 -15.26 -4.70
CA ALA A 94 -2.79 -15.28 -3.85
C ALA A 94 -3.73 -16.45 -4.17
N GLN A 95 -3.51 -17.15 -5.27
CA GLN A 95 -4.28 -18.35 -5.62
C GLN A 95 -3.72 -19.61 -4.94
N GLN A 96 -2.57 -19.52 -4.30
CA GLN A 96 -1.92 -20.65 -3.63
C GLN A 96 -2.40 -20.74 -2.18
N MET A 97 -2.39 -21.97 -1.63
CA MET A 97 -2.73 -22.19 -0.23
C MET A 97 -1.78 -21.39 0.70
N PHE A 98 -0.51 -21.35 0.36
CA PHE A 98 0.49 -20.53 1.03
C PHE A 98 1.02 -19.53 0.01
N ALA A 99 0.53 -18.29 0.09
CA ALA A 99 0.96 -17.23 -0.81
C ALA A 99 2.36 -16.73 -0.38
N GLU A 100 3.32 -16.80 -1.30
CA GLU A 100 4.70 -16.42 -1.03
C GLU A 100 5.09 -15.27 -1.94
N PHE A 101 5.72 -14.25 -1.36
CA PHE A 101 6.18 -13.06 -2.07
C PHE A 101 7.64 -12.80 -1.74
N ASP A 102 8.37 -12.17 -2.66
CA ASP A 102 9.72 -11.70 -2.37
C ASP A 102 9.65 -10.48 -1.44
N ALA A 103 10.64 -10.33 -0.58
CA ALA A 103 10.80 -9.11 0.20
C ALA A 103 11.15 -7.96 -0.75
N ALA A 104 10.52 -6.84 -0.57
CA ALA A 104 10.77 -5.66 -1.39
C ALA A 104 11.69 -4.66 -0.68
#